data_25060f9990d066d82c7d242cf6efe091
#
_entry.id   25060f9990d066d82c7d242cf6efe091
#
_cell.length_a   1.000
_cell.length_b   1.000
_cell.length_c   1.000
_cell.angle_alpha   90.00
_cell.angle_beta   90.00
_cell.angle_gamma   90.00
#
_symmetry.space_group_name_H-M   'P 1'
#
loop_
_entity.id
_entity.type
_entity.pdbx_description
1 polymer ?
#
loop_
_entity_poly.entity_id
_entity_poly.type
_entity_poly.pdbx_seq_one_letter_code
_entity_poly.pdbx_strand_id
1 'polypeptide(L)'
;PNGPDTNWNDYIFRTGFQHNHSLSASGGTDKSQYYVSLGFTEQEGIVRANDLNRLSLKADLTQQATKWFRIGLNGQMTRTIMNGVMNGENSLGGVGFAGTRMLPNVDVYNPDDPTGYNIDAENRKALGRGGNLSYIDNGVQNIVWALDNNVNRTTNTRVIGGGWGEITFMDGLTFKTQAGLDIANVRDYMYWDTESGDGYGYG
;
A
#
# COMPACT_ATOMS: atom_id res chain seq x y z
N PRO A 1 21.58 -31.67 -20.65
CA PRO A 1 21.78 -31.09 -19.35
C PRO A 1 20.42 -30.90 -18.68
N ASN A 2 20.14 -31.77 -17.71
CA ASN A 2 18.88 -31.78 -16.98
C ASN A 2 19.01 -30.86 -15.75
N GLY A 3 19.16 -29.58 -15.97
CA GLY A 3 19.12 -28.57 -14.91
C GLY A 3 17.72 -27.97 -14.75
N PRO A 4 17.49 -27.19 -13.70
CA PRO A 4 16.24 -26.45 -13.54
C PRO A 4 16.00 -25.49 -14.72
N ASP A 5 14.74 -25.27 -15.04
CA ASP A 5 14.28 -24.28 -16.02
C ASP A 5 13.22 -23.40 -15.34
N THR A 6 13.70 -22.50 -14.49
CA THR A 6 12.89 -21.68 -13.61
C THR A 6 12.41 -20.44 -14.34
N ASN A 7 11.11 -20.29 -14.50
CA ASN A 7 10.51 -19.03 -14.91
C ASN A 7 10.27 -18.15 -13.69
N TRP A 8 11.20 -17.29 -13.35
CA TRP A 8 11.14 -16.41 -12.19
C TRP A 8 9.94 -15.47 -12.21
N ASN A 9 9.43 -15.14 -13.40
CA ASN A 9 8.26 -14.26 -13.51
C ASN A 9 7.00 -14.89 -12.90
N ASP A 10 6.87 -16.21 -12.91
CA ASP A 10 5.73 -16.92 -12.31
C ASP A 10 5.72 -16.80 -10.77
N TYR A 11 6.88 -16.53 -10.17
CA TYR A 11 7.04 -16.31 -8.74
C TYR A 11 6.94 -14.83 -8.34
N ILE A 12 7.21 -13.92 -9.26
CA ILE A 12 7.21 -12.46 -9.03
C ILE A 12 5.84 -11.87 -9.30
N PHE A 13 5.21 -12.30 -10.39
CA PHE A 13 3.95 -11.72 -10.87
C PHE A 13 2.74 -12.60 -10.56
N ARG A 14 1.61 -11.97 -10.41
CA ARG A 14 0.31 -12.62 -10.26
C ARG A 14 -0.77 -11.84 -10.99
N THR A 15 -1.92 -12.48 -11.23
CA THR A 15 -3.13 -11.77 -11.58
C THR A 15 -3.63 -11.06 -10.33
N GLY A 16 -3.62 -9.73 -10.33
CA GLY A 16 -4.15 -8.93 -9.23
C GLY A 16 -5.67 -8.86 -9.28
N PHE A 17 -6.30 -8.86 -8.11
CA PHE A 17 -7.74 -8.69 -7.95
C PHE A 17 -8.03 -7.36 -7.25
N GLN A 18 -9.10 -6.68 -7.67
CA GLN A 18 -9.55 -5.45 -7.03
C GLN A 18 -11.04 -5.49 -6.81
N HIS A 19 -11.46 -5.06 -5.62
CA HIS A 19 -12.86 -4.81 -5.35
C HIS A 19 -13.09 -3.52 -4.56
N ASN A 20 -14.28 -2.96 -4.76
CA ASN A 20 -14.73 -1.74 -4.13
C ASN A 20 -16.15 -1.94 -3.61
N HIS A 21 -16.35 -1.57 -2.36
CA HIS A 21 -17.67 -1.56 -1.74
C HIS A 21 -17.99 -0.18 -1.21
N SER A 22 -19.19 0.30 -1.46
CA SER A 22 -19.64 1.57 -0.89
C SER A 22 -21.08 1.44 -0.39
N LEU A 23 -21.31 2.02 0.77
CA LEU A 23 -22.62 2.15 1.36
C LEU A 23 -22.85 3.60 1.68
N SER A 24 -24.01 4.14 1.29
CA SER A 24 -24.35 5.51 1.63
C SER A 24 -25.81 5.61 2.07
N ALA A 25 -26.05 6.56 2.95
CA ALA A 25 -27.38 6.95 3.37
C ALA A 25 -27.50 8.47 3.31
N SER A 26 -28.63 8.95 2.83
CA SER A 26 -28.94 10.37 2.82
C SER A 26 -30.42 10.56 3.16
N GLY A 27 -30.72 11.71 3.72
CA GLY A 27 -32.08 12.08 4.04
C GLY A 27 -32.17 13.51 4.47
N GLY A 28 -33.38 13.96 4.74
CA GLY A 28 -33.57 15.29 5.22
C GLY A 28 -35.03 15.73 5.26
N THR A 29 -35.17 16.94 5.70
CA THR A 29 -36.40 17.73 5.72
C THR A 29 -36.11 19.07 5.07
N ASP A 30 -37.10 19.95 5.02
CA ASP A 30 -36.89 21.34 4.55
C ASP A 30 -35.85 22.10 5.39
N LYS A 31 -35.54 21.64 6.61
CA LYS A 31 -34.63 22.30 7.54
C LYS A 31 -33.33 21.55 7.76
N SER A 32 -33.29 20.26 7.49
CA SER A 32 -32.13 19.42 7.74
C SER A 32 -31.82 18.56 6.53
N GLN A 33 -30.56 18.44 6.19
CA GLN A 33 -30.09 17.50 5.17
C GLN A 33 -28.83 16.81 5.69
N TYR A 34 -28.76 15.50 5.52
CA TYR A 34 -27.59 14.73 5.89
C TYR A 34 -27.23 13.73 4.80
N TYR A 35 -25.96 13.46 4.72
CA TYR A 35 -25.37 12.42 3.91
C TYR A 35 -24.24 11.74 4.70
N VAL A 36 -24.23 10.42 4.69
CA VAL A 36 -23.13 9.60 5.25
C VAL A 36 -22.78 8.54 4.24
N SER A 37 -21.48 8.29 4.05
CA SER A 37 -21.01 7.18 3.24
C SER A 37 -19.82 6.50 3.86
N LEU A 38 -19.76 5.17 3.68
CA LEU A 38 -18.65 4.30 4.04
C LEU A 38 -18.17 3.62 2.76
N GLY A 39 -16.86 3.67 2.50
CA GLY A 39 -16.24 3.02 1.36
C GLY A 39 -15.10 2.12 1.81
N PHE A 40 -14.99 0.96 1.18
CA PHE A 40 -13.89 0.02 1.35
C PHE A 40 -13.34 -0.37 -0.01
N THR A 41 -12.03 -0.29 -0.17
CA THR A 41 -11.31 -0.72 -1.37
C THR A 41 -10.22 -1.68 -0.97
N GLU A 42 -10.14 -2.80 -1.64
CA GLU A 42 -8.99 -3.71 -1.58
C GLU A 42 -8.48 -3.93 -3.00
N GLN A 43 -7.17 -3.84 -3.16
CA GLN A 43 -6.50 -3.99 -4.43
C GLN A 43 -5.22 -4.79 -4.25
N GLU A 44 -5.11 -5.88 -4.97
CA GLU A 44 -3.87 -6.61 -5.16
C GLU A 44 -3.13 -6.09 -6.39
N GLY A 45 -1.83 -5.83 -6.24
CA GLY A 45 -0.97 -5.51 -7.36
C GLY A 45 -0.58 -6.74 -8.18
N ILE A 46 -0.14 -6.51 -9.41
CA ILE A 46 0.39 -7.56 -10.29
C ILE A 46 1.72 -8.12 -9.80
N VAL A 47 2.48 -7.38 -9.01
CA VAL A 47 3.66 -7.86 -8.30
C VAL A 47 3.21 -8.41 -6.94
N ARG A 48 3.70 -9.60 -6.56
CA ARG A 48 3.47 -10.16 -5.23
C ARG A 48 3.96 -9.18 -4.15
N ALA A 49 3.38 -9.24 -2.96
CA ALA A 49 3.63 -8.31 -1.85
C ALA A 49 3.21 -6.85 -2.11
N ASN A 50 2.58 -6.58 -3.24
CA ASN A 50 2.06 -5.24 -3.55
C ASN A 50 0.54 -5.24 -3.38
N ASP A 51 0.03 -4.53 -2.40
CA ASP A 51 -1.41 -4.43 -2.12
C ASP A 51 -1.78 -3.07 -1.50
N LEU A 52 -3.05 -2.74 -1.62
CA LEU A 52 -3.62 -1.53 -1.05
C LEU A 52 -4.98 -1.84 -0.41
N ASN A 53 -5.13 -1.40 0.84
CA ASN A 53 -6.39 -1.41 1.57
C ASN A 53 -6.76 0.03 1.94
N ARG A 54 -8.00 0.44 1.59
CA ARG A 54 -8.50 1.78 1.89
C ARG A 54 -9.88 1.72 2.53
N LEU A 55 -9.98 2.38 3.68
CA LEU A 55 -11.25 2.67 4.33
C LEU A 55 -11.52 4.17 4.23
N SER A 56 -12.72 4.55 3.81
CA SER A 56 -13.16 5.95 3.73
C SER A 56 -14.50 6.13 4.42
N LEU A 57 -14.62 7.22 5.16
CA LEU A 57 -15.85 7.68 5.80
C LEU A 57 -16.07 9.12 5.39
N LYS A 58 -17.30 9.44 4.97
CA LYS A 58 -17.71 10.81 4.67
C LYS A 58 -19.02 11.11 5.37
N ALA A 59 -19.14 12.32 5.91
CA ALA A 59 -20.38 12.81 6.49
C ALA A 59 -20.56 14.30 6.14
N ASP A 60 -21.76 14.65 5.71
CA ASP A 60 -22.19 16.01 5.42
C ASP A 60 -23.49 16.27 6.17
N LEU A 61 -23.60 17.42 6.80
CA LEU A 61 -24.79 17.90 7.49
C LEU A 61 -25.06 19.35 7.13
N THR A 62 -26.30 19.67 6.83
CA THR A 62 -26.77 21.03 6.71
C THR A 62 -28.03 21.18 7.55
N GLN A 63 -28.09 22.23 8.36
CA GLN A 63 -29.19 22.48 9.27
C GLN A 63 -29.62 23.96 9.23
N GLN A 64 -30.88 24.20 8.98
CA GLN A 64 -31.51 25.49 9.22
C GLN A 64 -31.86 25.59 10.71
N ALA A 65 -30.98 26.20 11.52
CA ALA A 65 -31.14 26.23 12.97
C ALA A 65 -32.27 27.18 13.38
N THR A 66 -32.37 28.33 12.69
CA THR A 66 -33.46 29.32 12.87
C THR A 66 -33.87 29.87 11.51
N LYS A 67 -34.86 30.75 11.45
CA LYS A 67 -35.27 31.41 10.18
C LYS A 67 -34.15 32.27 9.57
N TRP A 68 -33.21 32.75 10.38
CA TRP A 68 -32.13 33.65 9.98
C TRP A 68 -30.72 32.99 10.06
N PHE A 69 -30.60 31.76 10.60
CA PHE A 69 -29.30 31.11 10.78
C PHE A 69 -29.27 29.68 10.21
N ARG A 70 -28.32 29.42 9.33
CA ARG A 70 -28.07 28.14 8.72
C ARG A 70 -26.60 27.70 8.96
N ILE A 71 -26.38 26.43 9.21
CA ILE A 71 -25.07 25.87 9.47
C ILE A 71 -24.87 24.63 8.59
N GLY A 72 -23.64 24.42 8.13
CA GLY A 72 -23.22 23.21 7.47
C GLY A 72 -21.92 22.68 8.04
N LEU A 73 -21.83 21.37 8.14
CA LEU A 73 -20.63 20.63 8.54
C LEU A 73 -20.35 19.56 7.48
N ASN A 74 -19.09 19.38 7.15
CA ASN A 74 -18.65 18.31 6.28
C ASN A 74 -17.36 17.72 6.82
N GLY A 75 -17.21 16.41 6.66
CA GLY A 75 -16.01 15.71 7.09
C GLY A 75 -15.76 14.46 6.25
N GLN A 76 -14.51 14.19 6.02
CA GLN A 76 -14.04 12.98 5.37
C GLN A 76 -12.81 12.45 6.11
N MET A 77 -12.81 11.17 6.41
CA MET A 77 -11.67 10.45 6.92
C MET A 77 -11.31 9.33 5.95
N THR A 78 -10.04 9.22 5.62
CA THR A 78 -9.52 8.14 4.78
C THR A 78 -8.32 7.52 5.47
N ARG A 79 -8.31 6.19 5.58
CA ARG A 79 -7.14 5.42 5.99
C ARG A 79 -6.75 4.47 4.88
N THR A 80 -5.52 4.64 4.37
CA THR A 80 -4.94 3.78 3.35
C THR A 80 -3.73 3.07 3.92
N ILE A 81 -3.70 1.75 3.79
CA ILE A 81 -2.54 0.92 4.07
C ILE A 81 -2.05 0.40 2.73
N MET A 82 -0.80 0.64 2.42
CA MET A 82 -0.15 0.23 1.19
C MET A 82 1.06 -0.62 1.57
N ASN A 83 1.07 -1.87 1.15
CA ASN A 83 2.27 -2.68 1.13
C ASN A 83 2.87 -2.57 -0.27
N GLY A 84 4.17 -2.45 -0.34
CA GLY A 84 4.88 -2.30 -1.60
C GLY A 84 6.16 -3.11 -1.61
N VAL A 85 6.68 -3.32 -2.80
CA VAL A 85 7.99 -3.92 -2.97
C VAL A 85 9.08 -2.87 -2.72
N MET A 86 10.23 -3.33 -2.27
CA MET A 86 11.40 -2.49 -2.14
C MET A 86 11.93 -2.18 -3.55
N ASN A 87 11.70 -0.97 -4.01
CA ASN A 87 12.22 -0.46 -5.28
C ASN A 87 13.50 0.35 -5.02
N GLY A 88 14.52 -0.29 -4.44
CA GLY A 88 15.82 0.35 -4.30
C GLY A 88 16.54 0.46 -5.65
N GLU A 89 17.33 1.51 -5.83
CA GLU A 89 18.22 1.67 -6.98
C GLU A 89 19.35 0.62 -6.98
N ASN A 90 19.54 -0.07 -5.86
CA ASN A 90 20.51 -1.13 -5.78
C ASN A 90 20.01 -2.40 -6.49
N SER A 91 20.93 -3.09 -7.12
CA SER A 91 20.69 -4.32 -7.85
C SER A 91 20.17 -5.48 -6.99
N LEU A 92 20.18 -5.33 -5.66
CA LEU A 92 19.89 -6.39 -4.71
C LEU A 92 18.38 -6.58 -4.45
N GLY A 93 17.55 -5.56 -4.58
CA GLY A 93 16.16 -5.61 -4.12
C GLY A 93 15.09 -5.22 -5.12
N GLY A 94 15.44 -4.78 -6.31
CA GLY A 94 14.45 -4.28 -7.27
C GLY A 94 13.78 -5.39 -8.08
N VAL A 95 12.45 -5.48 -8.00
CA VAL A 95 11.66 -6.46 -8.75
C VAL A 95 11.87 -6.36 -10.27
N GLY A 96 12.03 -5.15 -10.81
CA GLY A 96 12.31 -4.93 -12.22
C GLY A 96 13.68 -5.46 -12.65
N PHE A 97 14.68 -5.32 -11.79
CA PHE A 97 16.02 -5.88 -12.02
C PHE A 97 16.02 -7.41 -11.92
N ALA A 98 15.34 -7.94 -10.93
CA ALA A 98 15.28 -9.38 -10.72
C ALA A 98 14.63 -10.10 -11.91
N GLY A 99 13.50 -9.61 -12.42
CA GLY A 99 12.83 -10.22 -13.57
C GLY A 99 13.68 -10.33 -14.84
N THR A 100 14.72 -9.47 -14.96
CA THR A 100 15.61 -9.45 -16.13
C THR A 100 16.96 -10.15 -15.90
N ARG A 101 17.38 -10.31 -14.64
CA ARG A 101 18.70 -10.86 -14.29
C ARG A 101 18.69 -12.29 -13.77
N MET A 102 17.53 -12.77 -13.32
CA MET A 102 17.42 -14.13 -12.80
C MET A 102 17.65 -15.15 -13.92
N LEU A 103 18.53 -16.10 -13.65
CA LEU A 103 18.88 -17.15 -14.61
C LEU A 103 17.92 -18.33 -14.47
N PRO A 104 17.43 -18.90 -15.58
CA PRO A 104 16.49 -20.02 -15.55
C PRO A 104 17.11 -21.31 -14.99
N ASN A 105 18.44 -21.45 -15.02
CA ASN A 105 19.14 -22.60 -14.48
C ASN A 105 19.37 -22.57 -12.95
N VAL A 106 18.68 -21.66 -12.25
CA VAL A 106 18.76 -21.51 -10.79
C VAL A 106 17.38 -21.68 -10.20
N ASP A 107 17.22 -22.62 -9.25
CA ASP A 107 15.97 -22.82 -8.54
C ASP A 107 15.68 -21.70 -7.54
N VAL A 108 14.40 -21.44 -7.31
CA VAL A 108 13.93 -20.50 -6.27
C VAL A 108 14.17 -21.07 -4.87
N TYR A 109 13.94 -22.35 -4.69
CA TYR A 109 13.96 -23.03 -3.40
C TYR A 109 15.12 -24.02 -3.30
N ASN A 110 15.62 -24.18 -2.08
CA ASN A 110 16.59 -25.19 -1.71
C ASN A 110 16.18 -25.81 -0.37
N PRO A 111 15.68 -27.05 -0.35
CA PRO A 111 15.26 -27.70 0.90
C PRO A 111 16.40 -27.93 1.91
N ASP A 112 17.65 -27.90 1.46
CA ASP A 112 18.83 -28.09 2.31
C ASP A 112 19.26 -26.79 3.01
N ASP A 113 18.76 -25.62 2.57
CA ASP A 113 18.99 -24.36 3.27
C ASP A 113 17.99 -24.19 4.42
N PRO A 114 18.41 -23.73 5.61
CA PRO A 114 17.52 -23.52 6.75
C PRO A 114 16.31 -22.61 6.46
N THR A 115 16.43 -21.71 5.51
CA THR A 115 15.34 -20.82 5.08
C THR A 115 14.39 -21.47 4.08
N GLY A 116 14.80 -22.59 3.46
CA GLY A 116 14.07 -23.24 2.37
C GLY A 116 14.23 -22.58 1.01
N TYR A 117 14.91 -21.45 0.93
CA TYR A 117 15.17 -20.71 -0.32
C TYR A 117 16.59 -20.98 -0.83
N ASN A 118 16.77 -20.88 -2.14
CA ASN A 118 18.08 -21.03 -2.73
C ASN A 118 18.91 -19.76 -2.54
N ILE A 119 19.66 -19.74 -1.44
CA ILE A 119 20.51 -18.65 -1.00
C ILE A 119 21.94 -19.18 -0.91
N ASP A 120 22.94 -18.37 -1.23
CA ASP A 120 24.33 -18.79 -1.12
C ASP A 120 24.72 -19.00 0.36
N ALA A 121 25.26 -20.17 0.68
CA ALA A 121 25.57 -20.54 2.06
C ALA A 121 26.73 -19.71 2.64
N GLU A 122 27.67 -19.25 1.80
CA GLU A 122 28.83 -18.46 2.20
C GLU A 122 28.53 -16.96 2.15
N ASN A 123 27.79 -16.53 1.12
CA ASN A 123 27.35 -15.16 0.94
C ASN A 123 25.82 -15.04 0.97
N ARG A 124 25.27 -15.00 2.18
CA ARG A 124 23.81 -14.94 2.41
C ARG A 124 23.11 -13.75 1.71
N LYS A 125 23.87 -12.78 1.19
CA LYS A 125 23.33 -11.67 0.39
C LYS A 125 23.07 -12.05 -1.06
N ALA A 126 23.51 -13.22 -1.49
CA ALA A 126 23.44 -13.66 -2.87
C ALA A 126 22.49 -14.83 -3.08
N LEU A 127 22.04 -14.96 -4.31
CA LEU A 127 21.31 -16.12 -4.80
C LEU A 127 22.23 -17.36 -4.75
N GLY A 128 21.67 -18.50 -4.43
CA GLY A 128 22.36 -19.77 -4.42
C GLY A 128 22.79 -20.24 -5.82
N ARG A 129 23.47 -21.37 -5.86
CA ARG A 129 24.05 -21.90 -7.09
C ARG A 129 22.99 -22.49 -8.01
N GLY A 130 23.20 -22.31 -9.29
CA GLY A 130 22.44 -22.99 -10.32
C GLY A 130 22.92 -24.40 -10.62
N GLY A 131 22.25 -25.08 -11.55
CA GLY A 131 22.57 -26.43 -11.97
C GLY A 131 23.96 -26.58 -12.60
N ASN A 132 24.60 -25.50 -13.03
CA ASN A 132 25.98 -25.49 -13.52
C ASN A 132 27.02 -25.22 -12.41
N LEU A 133 26.58 -25.10 -11.14
CA LEU A 133 27.42 -24.83 -9.97
C LEU A 133 28.20 -23.49 -10.04
N SER A 134 27.89 -22.64 -10.99
CA SER A 134 28.51 -21.31 -11.10
C SER A 134 27.86 -20.32 -10.13
N TYR A 135 28.69 -19.46 -9.57
CA TYR A 135 28.19 -18.30 -8.82
C TYR A 135 27.55 -17.30 -9.76
N ILE A 136 26.42 -16.77 -9.33
CA ILE A 136 25.87 -15.56 -9.90
C ILE A 136 26.50 -14.37 -9.18
N ASP A 137 26.67 -13.27 -9.90
CA ASP A 137 27.23 -12.03 -9.37
C ASP A 137 26.67 -11.71 -7.98
N ASN A 138 27.52 -11.27 -7.07
CA ASN A 138 27.20 -10.91 -5.68
C ASN A 138 26.11 -9.83 -5.51
N GLY A 139 25.67 -9.22 -6.59
CA GLY A 139 24.61 -8.20 -6.60
C GLY A 139 23.19 -8.75 -6.83
N VAL A 140 22.99 -10.07 -6.86
CA VAL A 140 21.68 -10.68 -7.14
C VAL A 140 21.25 -11.54 -5.95
N GLN A 141 20.23 -11.09 -5.23
CA GLN A 141 19.59 -11.88 -4.16
C GLN A 141 18.45 -12.74 -4.71
N ASN A 142 17.99 -13.68 -3.90
CA ASN A 142 16.77 -14.40 -4.19
C ASN A 142 15.57 -13.45 -4.02
N ILE A 143 15.00 -12.99 -5.15
CA ILE A 143 13.92 -12.00 -5.13
C ILE A 143 12.64 -12.53 -4.48
N VAL A 144 12.39 -13.85 -4.56
CA VAL A 144 11.21 -14.46 -3.95
C VAL A 144 11.35 -14.44 -2.43
N TRP A 145 12.55 -14.71 -1.91
CA TRP A 145 12.86 -14.47 -0.50
C TRP A 145 12.56 -13.03 -0.08
N ALA A 146 13.05 -12.07 -0.84
CA ALA A 146 12.87 -10.66 -0.53
C ALA A 146 11.40 -10.23 -0.54
N LEU A 147 10.60 -10.75 -1.49
CA LEU A 147 9.16 -10.50 -1.57
C LEU A 147 8.37 -11.10 -0.41
N ASP A 148 8.83 -12.24 0.11
CA ASP A 148 8.11 -12.99 1.14
C ASP A 148 8.49 -12.52 2.57
N ASN A 149 9.71 -12.01 2.78
CA ASN A 149 10.25 -11.73 4.10
C ASN A 149 10.51 -10.24 4.39
N ASN A 150 10.72 -9.41 3.38
CA ASN A 150 10.87 -7.97 3.59
C ASN A 150 9.51 -7.28 3.67
N VAL A 151 9.43 -6.23 4.47
CA VAL A 151 8.21 -5.44 4.62
C VAL A 151 8.48 -3.98 4.25
N ASN A 152 7.69 -3.45 3.33
CA ASN A 152 7.63 -2.02 3.04
C ASN A 152 6.17 -1.59 3.10
N ARG A 153 5.79 -0.91 4.18
CA ARG A 153 4.40 -0.54 4.45
C ARG A 153 4.26 0.93 4.71
N THR A 154 3.40 1.58 3.94
CA THR A 154 2.97 2.96 4.19
C THR A 154 1.53 2.96 4.71
N THR A 155 1.31 3.62 5.84
CA THR A 155 -0.02 3.90 6.37
C THR A 155 -0.28 5.40 6.29
N ASN A 156 -1.28 5.79 5.52
CA ASN A 156 -1.71 7.18 5.40
C ASN A 156 -3.13 7.33 6.00
N THR A 157 -3.24 8.20 7.00
CA THR A 157 -4.54 8.60 7.57
C THR A 157 -4.73 10.07 7.33
N ARG A 158 -5.79 10.45 6.60
CA ARG A 158 -6.13 11.83 6.30
C ARG A 158 -7.53 12.16 6.78
N VAL A 159 -7.66 13.29 7.43
CA VAL A 159 -8.94 13.85 7.87
C VAL A 159 -9.07 15.22 7.24
N ILE A 160 -10.11 15.39 6.46
CA ILE A 160 -10.51 16.68 5.87
C ILE A 160 -11.87 17.03 6.45
N GLY A 161 -12.02 18.24 6.95
CA GLY A 161 -13.29 18.67 7.48
C GLY A 161 -13.46 20.17 7.40
N GLY A 162 -14.72 20.59 7.47
CA GLY A 162 -15.04 21.99 7.47
C GLY A 162 -16.44 22.26 7.98
N GLY A 163 -16.66 23.52 8.28
CA GLY A 163 -17.96 24.01 8.67
C GLY A 163 -18.17 25.43 8.16
N TRP A 164 -19.40 25.76 7.96
CA TRP A 164 -19.80 27.11 7.59
C TRP A 164 -21.06 27.50 8.36
N GLY A 165 -21.15 28.79 8.61
CA GLY A 165 -22.34 29.42 9.18
C GLY A 165 -22.79 30.57 8.30
N GLU A 166 -24.10 30.71 8.12
CA GLU A 166 -24.73 31.72 7.31
C GLU A 166 -25.82 32.43 8.12
N ILE A 167 -25.74 33.74 8.16
CA ILE A 167 -26.72 34.63 8.85
C ILE A 167 -27.38 35.51 7.81
N THR A 168 -28.68 35.46 7.73
CA THR A 168 -29.51 36.37 6.93
C THR A 168 -30.02 37.47 7.82
N PHE A 169 -29.55 38.71 7.63
CA PHE A 169 -29.95 39.86 8.42
C PHE A 169 -31.27 40.45 7.95
N MET A 170 -31.46 40.51 6.63
CA MET A 170 -32.66 40.96 5.96
C MET A 170 -32.70 40.42 4.54
N ASP A 171 -33.82 40.58 3.84
CA ASP A 171 -33.93 40.22 2.45
C ASP A 171 -32.83 40.87 1.59
N GLY A 172 -32.07 40.08 0.90
CA GLY A 172 -30.94 40.50 0.07
C GLY A 172 -29.61 40.73 0.82
N LEU A 173 -29.54 40.56 2.17
CA LEU A 173 -28.30 40.69 2.92
C LEU A 173 -27.99 39.44 3.76
N THR A 174 -26.98 38.72 3.34
CA THR A 174 -26.53 37.49 4.00
C THR A 174 -25.03 37.58 4.28
N PHE A 175 -24.61 37.13 5.44
CA PHE A 175 -23.21 36.94 5.81
C PHE A 175 -22.91 35.45 5.97
N LYS A 176 -21.87 34.97 5.30
CA LYS A 176 -21.40 33.60 5.40
C LYS A 176 -19.94 33.56 5.82
N THR A 177 -19.63 32.71 6.79
CA THR A 177 -18.27 32.40 7.20
C THR A 177 -18.03 30.91 7.12
N GLN A 178 -16.79 30.50 6.82
CA GLN A 178 -16.40 29.09 6.75
C GLN A 178 -15.01 28.89 7.29
N ALA A 179 -14.77 27.69 7.86
CA ALA A 179 -13.48 27.23 8.31
C ALA A 179 -13.30 25.77 7.89
N GLY A 180 -12.07 25.37 7.64
CA GLY A 180 -11.75 24.00 7.26
C GLY A 180 -10.41 23.57 7.84
N LEU A 181 -10.23 22.27 7.92
CA LEU A 181 -8.99 21.63 8.34
C LEU A 181 -8.66 20.49 7.37
N ASP A 182 -7.36 20.23 7.19
CA ASP A 182 -6.81 19.10 6.47
C ASP A 182 -5.61 18.58 7.25
N ILE A 183 -5.72 17.37 7.77
CA ILE A 183 -4.69 16.74 8.58
C ILE A 183 -4.32 15.43 7.90
N ALA A 184 -3.05 15.27 7.58
CA ALA A 184 -2.50 14.03 7.06
C ALA A 184 -1.43 13.49 7.99
N ASN A 185 -1.51 12.21 8.32
CA ASN A 185 -0.49 11.47 9.06
C ASN A 185 -0.03 10.30 8.20
N VAL A 186 1.25 10.33 7.81
CA VAL A 186 1.90 9.26 7.04
C VAL A 186 2.90 8.56 7.94
N ARG A 187 2.85 7.24 7.96
CA ARG A 187 3.80 6.39 8.66
C ARG A 187 4.33 5.37 7.69
N ASP A 188 5.65 5.36 7.53
CA ASP A 188 6.36 4.37 6.76
C ASP A 188 7.04 3.38 7.71
N TYR A 189 6.92 2.11 7.40
CA TYR A 189 7.56 1.01 8.09
C TYR A 189 8.30 0.18 7.06
N MET A 190 9.62 0.04 7.24
CA MET A 190 10.49 -0.78 6.42
C MET A 190 11.22 -1.79 7.30
N TYR A 191 11.22 -3.04 6.86
CA TYR A 191 11.95 -4.13 7.50
C TYR A 191 12.64 -4.96 6.43
N TRP A 192 13.92 -5.14 6.58
CA TRP A 192 14.72 -6.10 5.82
C TRP A 192 15.01 -7.30 6.70
N ASP A 193 14.69 -8.47 6.20
CA ASP A 193 14.95 -9.69 6.92
C ASP A 193 16.45 -9.95 7.06
N THR A 194 16.87 -10.42 8.22
CA THR A 194 18.29 -10.54 8.59
C THR A 194 18.94 -11.85 8.17
N GLU A 195 18.17 -12.82 7.67
CA GLU A 195 18.68 -14.12 7.23
C GLU A 195 19.30 -14.07 5.84
N SER A 196 18.91 -13.12 5.00
CA SER A 196 19.43 -12.96 3.64
C SER A 196 19.27 -11.57 3.08
N GLY A 197 19.88 -11.31 1.92
CA GLY A 197 19.73 -10.08 1.18
C GLY A 197 20.32 -8.85 1.89
N ASP A 198 19.68 -7.70 1.69
CA ASP A 198 20.18 -6.42 2.20
C ASP A 198 20.18 -6.31 3.73
N GLY A 199 19.31 -7.06 4.41
CA GLY A 199 19.23 -7.09 5.87
C GLY A 199 20.26 -8.00 6.54
N TYR A 200 20.93 -8.86 5.79
CA TYR A 200 21.87 -9.83 6.35
C TYR A 200 23.02 -9.15 7.09
N GLY A 201 23.21 -9.57 8.34
CA GLY A 201 24.28 -9.09 9.20
C GLY A 201 23.98 -7.80 9.97
N TYR A 202 22.75 -7.31 9.92
CA TYR A 202 22.31 -6.15 10.69
C TYR A 202 21.34 -6.51 11.87
N GLY A 203 21.10 -7.79 12.09
CA GLY A 203 20.26 -8.30 13.17
C GLY A 203 21.00 -8.55 14.47
#